data_68d058de89649b3fd58a91c826d329e8
#
_entry.id   68d058de89649b3fd58a91c826d329e8
#
_cell.length_a   1.000
_cell.length_b   1.000
_cell.length_c   1.000
_cell.angle_alpha   90.00
_cell.angle_beta   90.00
_cell.angle_gamma   90.00
#
_symmetry.space_group_name_H-M   'P 1'
#
loop_
_entity.id
_entity.type
_entity.pdbx_description
1 polymer ?
#
loop_
_entity_poly.entity_id
_entity_poly.type
_entity_poly.pdbx_seq_one_letter_code
_entity_poly.pdbx_strand_id
1 'polypeptide(L)'
;MMALIPLKVPAGFYRNGTDLDAAGRWRDGSLVRWRDGSLRPIGGWQARKNGFSAEPTRGMHSWEANDGTAWLAGGSHTELSVMTGSNTVHDVAPSDLATGRADAEVETGYGYGFYGTSFYGQPRPDYGNYSEATTWSLDNWGEYLVACNTDDGRLLEWQLNTGTNAAVIANAPTSNSSLIVTEERFIFALGSGGNPRKISWCDRENNTLWTAAATNEAGDIELQTSGQIMLATRTKGQTLILTDVDAHTARYQGPPYVYGFERVGTSCGAISRRCAADVDVGVFWMGQRGFYMFDGNSVNELPCEVHDYVFSDMNTAQQSKIWAFNNGQFGEVWWLYCSGDSLEIDRYVAFDYK
;
A
#
# COMPACT_ATOMS: atom_id res chain seq x y z
N MET A 1 -25.70 -23.23 47.16
CA MET A 1 -25.05 -22.04 46.56
C MET A 1 -24.06 -22.56 45.55
N MET A 2 -24.31 -22.38 44.23
CA MET A 2 -23.33 -22.76 43.21
C MET A 2 -22.14 -21.78 43.27
N ALA A 3 -20.94 -22.28 43.40
CA ALA A 3 -19.73 -21.47 43.32
C ALA A 3 -19.52 -21.04 41.86
N LEU A 4 -19.50 -19.74 41.62
CA LEU A 4 -19.12 -19.18 40.32
C LEU A 4 -17.60 -19.34 40.15
N ILE A 5 -17.19 -20.15 39.20
CA ILE A 5 -15.77 -20.27 38.81
C ILE A 5 -15.47 -19.20 37.78
N PRO A 6 -14.53 -18.27 38.02
CA PRO A 6 -14.18 -17.27 37.06
C PRO A 6 -13.46 -17.93 35.85
N LEU A 7 -14.05 -17.84 34.69
CA LEU A 7 -13.42 -18.27 33.44
C LEU A 7 -12.55 -17.13 32.91
N LYS A 8 -11.23 -17.29 32.93
CA LYS A 8 -10.28 -16.37 32.32
C LYS A 8 -9.90 -16.90 30.95
N VAL A 9 -10.43 -16.27 29.87
CA VAL A 9 -10.06 -16.58 28.50
C VAL A 9 -9.10 -15.47 28.04
N PRO A 10 -7.91 -15.81 27.52
CA PRO A 10 -6.99 -14.83 26.98
C PRO A 10 -7.63 -13.96 25.89
N ALA A 11 -7.15 -12.71 25.75
CA ALA A 11 -7.55 -11.83 24.66
C ALA A 11 -7.06 -12.38 23.31
N GLY A 12 -7.75 -12.03 22.24
CA GLY A 12 -7.42 -12.47 20.89
C GLY A 12 -8.24 -13.68 20.43
N PHE A 13 -8.36 -13.83 19.12
CA PHE A 13 -8.96 -14.99 18.47
C PHE A 13 -7.88 -15.97 18.07
N TYR A 14 -8.11 -17.26 18.33
CA TYR A 14 -7.22 -18.32 17.90
C TYR A 14 -7.92 -19.18 16.85
N ARG A 15 -7.43 -19.12 15.61
CA ARG A 15 -8.00 -19.87 14.46
C ARG A 15 -6.96 -20.71 13.70
N ASN A 16 -5.79 -20.89 14.28
CA ASN A 16 -4.79 -21.82 13.73
C ASN A 16 -5.16 -23.26 14.17
N GLY A 17 -4.94 -24.22 13.28
CA GLY A 17 -5.16 -25.63 13.56
C GLY A 17 -6.63 -26.00 13.85
N THR A 18 -6.81 -26.97 14.74
CA THR A 18 -8.10 -27.57 15.04
C THR A 18 -8.83 -26.90 16.21
N ASP A 19 -10.12 -27.26 16.41
CA ASP A 19 -10.90 -26.78 17.56
C ASP A 19 -10.33 -27.25 18.90
N LEU A 20 -9.61 -28.36 18.92
CA LEU A 20 -8.93 -28.86 20.12
C LEU A 20 -7.74 -27.98 20.50
N ASP A 21 -7.00 -27.47 19.51
CA ASP A 21 -5.87 -26.55 19.72
C ASP A 21 -6.35 -25.20 20.27
N ALA A 22 -7.58 -24.81 19.96
CA ALA A 22 -8.23 -23.60 20.45
C ALA A 22 -8.92 -23.77 21.83
N ALA A 23 -8.73 -24.89 22.53
CA ALA A 23 -9.37 -25.12 23.81
C ALA A 23 -9.00 -24.04 24.83
N GLY A 24 -10.05 -23.39 25.42
CA GLY A 24 -9.86 -22.28 26.35
C GLY A 24 -9.52 -20.93 25.71
N ARG A 25 -9.65 -20.78 24.39
CA ARG A 25 -9.46 -19.55 23.63
C ARG A 25 -10.75 -19.12 22.93
N TRP A 26 -10.81 -17.84 22.57
CA TRP A 26 -11.87 -17.33 21.69
C TRP A 26 -11.64 -17.85 20.28
N ARG A 27 -12.62 -18.55 19.71
CA ARG A 27 -12.49 -19.13 18.38
C ARG A 27 -12.99 -18.19 17.28
N ASP A 28 -14.04 -17.43 17.57
CA ASP A 28 -14.67 -16.53 16.62
C ASP A 28 -15.31 -15.34 17.32
N GLY A 29 -15.48 -14.25 16.58
CA GLY A 29 -16.16 -13.04 17.00
C GLY A 29 -16.22 -12.03 15.86
N SER A 30 -17.26 -11.22 15.89
CA SER A 30 -17.47 -10.18 14.89
C SER A 30 -17.82 -8.85 15.57
N LEU A 31 -17.32 -7.76 15.01
CA LEU A 31 -17.54 -6.38 15.46
C LEU A 31 -17.14 -6.15 16.94
N VAL A 32 -16.08 -6.82 17.37
CA VAL A 32 -15.52 -6.70 18.72
C VAL A 32 -14.03 -6.40 18.68
N ARG A 33 -13.53 -5.79 19.76
CA ARG A 33 -12.11 -5.55 20.03
C ARG A 33 -11.78 -5.81 21.49
N TRP A 34 -10.52 -6.06 21.77
CA TRP A 34 -10.03 -6.08 23.14
C TRP A 34 -9.51 -4.69 23.52
N ARG A 35 -9.82 -4.29 24.75
CA ARG A 35 -9.26 -3.09 25.36
C ARG A 35 -9.10 -3.33 26.85
N ASP A 36 -7.90 -3.13 27.38
CA ASP A 36 -7.58 -3.37 28.79
C ASP A 36 -7.99 -4.80 29.24
N GLY A 37 -7.75 -5.80 28.41
CA GLY A 37 -8.13 -7.20 28.66
C GLY A 37 -9.63 -7.49 28.62
N SER A 38 -10.47 -6.50 28.26
CA SER A 38 -11.92 -6.63 28.16
C SER A 38 -12.40 -6.61 26.73
N LEU A 39 -13.34 -7.51 26.39
CA LEU A 39 -14.00 -7.53 25.08
C LEU A 39 -15.04 -6.41 25.01
N ARG A 40 -14.97 -5.59 23.97
CA ARG A 40 -15.88 -4.46 23.75
C ARG A 40 -16.36 -4.42 22.30
N PRO A 41 -17.54 -3.81 22.02
CA PRO A 41 -17.97 -3.56 20.65
C PRO A 41 -16.98 -2.65 19.91
N ILE A 42 -16.77 -2.91 18.63
CA ILE A 42 -15.90 -2.08 17.79
C ILE A 42 -16.49 -0.68 17.54
N GLY A 43 -17.80 -0.52 17.72
CA GLY A 43 -18.56 0.66 17.35
C GLY A 43 -19.03 0.58 15.89
N GLY A 44 -19.51 1.69 15.37
CA GLY A 44 -19.96 1.82 14.00
C GLY A 44 -19.09 2.77 13.17
N TRP A 45 -19.19 2.68 11.86
CA TRP A 45 -18.64 3.62 10.91
C TRP A 45 -19.77 4.48 10.36
N GLN A 46 -19.52 5.77 10.26
CA GLN A 46 -20.43 6.70 9.59
C GLN A 46 -19.78 7.22 8.33
N ALA A 47 -20.44 7.09 7.20
CA ALA A 47 -19.96 7.66 5.96
C ALA A 47 -19.89 9.19 6.07
N ARG A 48 -18.71 9.78 5.89
CA ARG A 48 -18.52 11.23 5.81
C ARG A 48 -19.07 11.77 4.50
N LYS A 49 -18.86 11.05 3.41
CA LYS A 49 -19.31 11.40 2.06
C LYS A 49 -19.63 10.14 1.27
N ASN A 50 -20.78 10.13 0.62
CA ASN A 50 -21.11 9.16 -0.40
C ASN A 50 -20.73 9.70 -1.78
N GLY A 51 -20.23 8.84 -2.68
CA GLY A 51 -19.82 9.23 -4.03
C GLY A 51 -18.59 10.15 -4.04
N PHE A 52 -17.58 9.78 -3.26
CA PHE A 52 -16.24 10.39 -3.36
C PHE A 52 -15.57 10.04 -4.69
N SER A 53 -15.79 8.84 -5.17
CA SER A 53 -15.33 8.32 -6.46
C SER A 53 -16.48 7.53 -7.08
N ALA A 54 -16.56 7.47 -8.40
CA ALA A 54 -17.54 6.65 -9.10
C ALA A 54 -17.26 5.16 -8.91
N GLU A 55 -15.97 4.81 -8.82
CA GLU A 55 -15.45 3.47 -8.67
C GLU A 55 -14.72 3.27 -7.33
N PRO A 56 -14.48 2.04 -6.88
CA PRO A 56 -13.77 1.79 -5.64
C PRO A 56 -12.39 2.44 -5.61
N THR A 57 -12.11 3.15 -4.52
CA THR A 57 -10.85 3.87 -4.33
C THR A 57 -9.70 2.89 -4.07
N ARG A 58 -8.59 3.02 -4.81
CA ARG A 58 -7.40 2.17 -4.78
C ARG A 58 -6.14 2.88 -4.27
N GLY A 59 -6.28 4.07 -3.75
CA GLY A 59 -5.25 4.87 -3.09
C GLY A 59 -5.89 6.06 -2.45
N MET A 60 -5.51 6.39 -1.21
CA MET A 60 -5.99 7.58 -0.48
C MET A 60 -4.84 8.25 0.26
N HIS A 61 -4.91 9.58 0.31
CA HIS A 61 -3.97 10.40 1.05
C HIS A 61 -4.68 11.65 1.57
N SER A 62 -4.39 12.03 2.80
CA SER A 62 -4.95 13.26 3.41
C SER A 62 -3.82 14.13 3.93
N TRP A 63 -3.93 15.43 3.69
CA TRP A 63 -2.95 16.42 4.15
C TRP A 63 -3.63 17.76 4.42
N GLU A 64 -2.88 18.66 5.00
CA GLU A 64 -3.28 20.05 5.23
C GLU A 64 -2.36 20.98 4.42
N ALA A 65 -2.95 21.90 3.67
CA ALA A 65 -2.22 22.92 2.93
C ALA A 65 -1.76 24.06 3.88
N ASN A 66 -0.86 24.91 3.39
CA ASN A 66 -0.28 25.99 4.19
C ASN A 66 -1.32 27.03 4.66
N ASP A 67 -2.46 27.11 4.01
CA ASP A 67 -3.60 27.97 4.38
C ASP A 67 -4.53 27.33 5.44
N GLY A 68 -4.22 26.13 5.91
CA GLY A 68 -5.04 25.36 6.85
C GLY A 68 -6.19 24.59 6.21
N THR A 69 -6.27 24.54 4.87
CA THR A 69 -7.28 23.75 4.19
C THR A 69 -6.91 22.26 4.25
N ALA A 70 -7.79 21.46 4.84
CA ALA A 70 -7.65 20.00 4.83
C ALA A 70 -8.12 19.41 3.50
N TRP A 71 -7.26 18.62 2.88
CA TRP A 71 -7.51 17.93 1.62
C TRP A 71 -7.53 16.41 1.81
N LEU A 72 -8.33 15.75 0.99
CA LEU A 72 -8.35 14.30 0.83
C LEU A 72 -8.28 13.99 -0.66
N ALA A 73 -7.28 13.23 -1.08
CA ALA A 73 -7.17 12.69 -2.43
C ALA A 73 -7.45 11.21 -2.44
N GLY A 74 -7.98 10.71 -3.54
CA GLY A 74 -8.15 9.28 -3.77
C GLY A 74 -8.24 8.96 -5.25
N GLY A 75 -7.56 7.89 -5.65
CA GLY A 75 -7.54 7.41 -7.01
C GLY A 75 -8.31 6.10 -7.16
N SER A 76 -9.09 5.97 -8.22
CA SER A 76 -9.71 4.73 -8.69
C SER A 76 -9.01 4.25 -9.97
N HIS A 77 -9.50 3.19 -10.60
CA HIS A 77 -8.95 2.75 -11.88
C HIS A 77 -9.32 3.69 -13.04
N THR A 78 -10.24 4.66 -12.84
CA THR A 78 -10.72 5.59 -13.87
C THR A 78 -10.41 7.05 -13.59
N GLU A 79 -10.20 7.45 -12.33
CA GLU A 79 -10.14 8.86 -11.93
C GLU A 79 -9.18 9.12 -10.77
N LEU A 80 -8.80 10.37 -10.60
CA LEU A 80 -8.11 10.91 -9.42
C LEU A 80 -8.97 12.03 -8.83
N SER A 81 -9.62 11.75 -7.72
CA SER A 81 -10.55 12.68 -7.07
C SER A 81 -9.92 13.35 -5.87
N VAL A 82 -10.21 14.64 -5.68
CA VAL A 82 -9.83 15.40 -4.49
C VAL A 82 -11.05 16.01 -3.82
N MET A 83 -11.00 16.16 -2.51
CA MET A 83 -12.08 16.73 -1.69
C MET A 83 -11.52 17.62 -0.61
N THR A 84 -12.17 18.77 -0.39
CA THR A 84 -11.90 19.65 0.76
C THR A 84 -12.80 19.32 1.95
N GLY A 85 -12.60 20.00 3.06
CA GLY A 85 -13.45 19.91 4.24
C GLY A 85 -14.93 20.25 3.99
N SER A 86 -15.27 20.97 2.90
CA SER A 86 -16.64 21.25 2.47
C SER A 86 -17.37 20.05 1.85
N ASN A 87 -16.70 18.90 1.68
CA ASN A 87 -17.21 17.71 1.04
C ASN A 87 -17.57 17.87 -0.46
N THR A 88 -17.02 18.88 -1.14
CA THR A 88 -17.10 19.00 -2.59
C THR A 88 -15.99 18.18 -3.21
N VAL A 89 -16.35 17.28 -4.12
CA VAL A 89 -15.41 16.39 -4.82
C VAL A 89 -15.13 16.96 -6.21
N HIS A 90 -13.87 16.93 -6.60
CA HIS A 90 -13.41 17.35 -7.93
C HIS A 90 -12.55 16.24 -8.53
N ASP A 91 -12.82 15.85 -9.76
CA ASP A 91 -11.90 15.02 -10.54
C ASP A 91 -10.78 15.90 -11.07
N VAL A 92 -9.57 15.53 -10.75
CA VAL A 92 -8.33 16.22 -11.16
C VAL A 92 -7.41 15.30 -11.96
N ALA A 93 -7.92 14.17 -12.43
CA ALA A 93 -7.14 13.27 -13.29
C ALA A 93 -6.69 13.99 -14.56
N PRO A 94 -5.51 13.69 -15.11
CA PRO A 94 -5.13 14.14 -16.43
C PRO A 94 -6.19 13.75 -17.47
N SER A 95 -6.48 14.62 -18.42
CA SER A 95 -7.49 14.38 -19.45
C SER A 95 -7.15 13.21 -20.39
N ASP A 96 -5.92 12.79 -20.41
CA ASP A 96 -5.38 11.66 -21.16
C ASP A 96 -5.09 10.43 -20.29
N LEU A 97 -5.60 10.40 -19.06
CA LEU A 97 -5.49 9.23 -18.20
C LEU A 97 -6.24 8.05 -18.82
N ALA A 98 -5.52 6.99 -19.14
CA ALA A 98 -6.13 5.77 -19.63
C ALA A 98 -6.90 5.07 -18.50
N THR A 99 -8.04 4.46 -18.84
CA THR A 99 -8.77 3.60 -17.91
C THR A 99 -7.90 2.41 -17.54
N GLY A 100 -7.68 2.23 -16.26
CA GLY A 100 -6.96 1.09 -15.70
C GLY A 100 -7.86 -0.13 -15.48
N ARG A 101 -7.35 -1.13 -14.75
CA ARG A 101 -8.07 -2.37 -14.41
C ARG A 101 -8.76 -2.25 -13.06
N ALA A 102 -10.07 -2.51 -13.06
CA ALA A 102 -10.86 -2.58 -11.81
C ALA A 102 -10.42 -3.77 -10.94
N ASP A 103 -10.15 -4.90 -11.57
CA ASP A 103 -9.78 -6.18 -10.97
C ASP A 103 -8.47 -6.70 -11.53
N ALA A 104 -7.79 -7.52 -10.76
CA ALA A 104 -6.64 -8.24 -11.29
C ALA A 104 -7.12 -9.34 -12.24
N GLU A 105 -6.42 -9.47 -13.34
CA GLU A 105 -6.67 -10.48 -14.36
C GLU A 105 -5.58 -11.53 -14.33
N VAL A 106 -5.99 -12.78 -14.17
CA VAL A 106 -5.10 -13.94 -14.19
C VAL A 106 -5.41 -14.77 -15.41
N GLU A 107 -4.61 -14.63 -16.45
CA GLU A 107 -4.70 -15.42 -17.65
C GLU A 107 -3.70 -16.57 -17.61
N THR A 108 -4.18 -17.77 -17.35
CA THR A 108 -3.33 -18.96 -17.23
C THR A 108 -3.85 -20.15 -18.03
N GLY A 109 -2.93 -20.90 -18.62
CA GLY A 109 -3.19 -22.19 -19.19
C GLY A 109 -3.46 -22.22 -20.70
N TYR A 110 -3.23 -23.39 -21.29
CA TYR A 110 -3.52 -23.66 -22.68
C TYR A 110 -5.04 -23.70 -22.91
N GLY A 111 -5.51 -22.92 -23.89
CA GLY A 111 -6.94 -22.85 -24.21
C GLY A 111 -7.71 -21.80 -23.40
N TYR A 112 -7.05 -20.95 -22.58
CA TYR A 112 -7.69 -19.84 -21.91
C TYR A 112 -8.27 -18.82 -22.92
N GLY A 113 -9.44 -18.26 -22.59
CA GLY A 113 -10.15 -17.27 -23.41
C GLY A 113 -11.05 -17.89 -24.49
N PHE A 114 -11.69 -17.05 -25.30
CA PHE A 114 -12.65 -17.49 -26.31
C PHE A 114 -11.95 -18.23 -27.46
N TYR A 115 -12.56 -19.33 -27.91
CA TYR A 115 -12.08 -20.07 -29.08
C TYR A 115 -12.17 -19.20 -30.33
N GLY A 116 -11.10 -19.18 -31.13
CA GLY A 116 -11.08 -18.44 -32.40
C GLY A 116 -10.74 -16.95 -32.30
N THR A 117 -10.35 -16.41 -31.13
CA THR A 117 -10.00 -14.98 -30.94
C THR A 117 -8.56 -14.63 -31.28
N SER A 118 -7.71 -15.62 -31.67
CA SER A 118 -6.30 -15.42 -32.00
C SER A 118 -5.94 -16.16 -33.28
N PHE A 119 -4.87 -15.75 -33.93
CA PHE A 119 -4.37 -16.42 -35.12
C PHE A 119 -3.58 -17.70 -34.77
N TYR A 120 -3.76 -18.75 -35.58
CA TYR A 120 -3.00 -19.98 -35.40
C TYR A 120 -1.49 -19.74 -35.50
N GLY A 121 -0.73 -20.23 -34.52
CA GLY A 121 0.72 -20.09 -34.50
C GLY A 121 1.25 -18.76 -33.97
N GLN A 122 0.37 -17.83 -33.52
CA GLN A 122 0.78 -16.60 -32.84
C GLN A 122 0.48 -16.76 -31.33
N PRO A 123 1.47 -16.48 -30.45
CA PRO A 123 1.19 -16.40 -29.03
C PRO A 123 0.25 -15.23 -28.75
N ARG A 124 -0.68 -15.41 -27.81
CA ARG A 124 -1.50 -14.28 -27.32
C ARG A 124 -0.62 -13.36 -26.51
N PRO A 125 -0.72 -12.03 -26.69
CA PRO A 125 0.11 -11.06 -25.98
C PRO A 125 -0.12 -11.07 -24.45
N ASP A 126 -1.29 -11.50 -24.02
CA ASP A 126 -1.79 -11.55 -22.65
C ASP A 126 -1.76 -12.94 -22.02
N TYR A 127 -1.22 -13.95 -22.72
CA TYR A 127 -1.23 -15.33 -22.28
C TYR A 127 -0.27 -15.60 -21.12
N GLY A 128 -0.81 -16.07 -20.01
CA GLY A 128 -0.05 -16.47 -18.83
C GLY A 128 0.46 -15.29 -17.99
N ASN A 129 0.01 -14.06 -18.25
CA ASN A 129 0.36 -12.89 -17.48
C ASN A 129 -0.64 -12.66 -16.33
N TYR A 130 -0.11 -12.38 -15.16
CA TYR A 130 -0.87 -11.78 -14.07
C TYR A 130 -0.79 -10.27 -14.20
N SER A 131 -1.93 -9.62 -14.38
CA SER A 131 -2.05 -8.17 -14.42
C SER A 131 -2.76 -7.71 -13.15
N GLU A 132 -2.08 -6.93 -12.32
CA GLU A 132 -2.63 -6.41 -11.07
C GLU A 132 -3.79 -5.43 -11.32
N ALA A 133 -4.72 -5.32 -10.36
CA ALA A 133 -5.67 -4.23 -10.34
C ALA A 133 -4.92 -2.89 -10.20
N THR A 134 -5.41 -1.85 -10.86
CA THR A 134 -4.81 -0.51 -10.78
C THR A 134 -4.84 0.01 -9.36
N THR A 135 -3.69 0.46 -8.88
CA THR A 135 -3.52 1.09 -7.58
C THR A 135 -2.80 2.42 -7.70
N TRP A 136 -3.00 3.28 -6.71
CA TRP A 136 -2.37 4.60 -6.63
C TRP A 136 -1.44 4.70 -5.44
N SER A 137 -0.28 5.29 -5.64
CA SER A 137 0.54 5.87 -4.58
C SER A 137 0.39 7.39 -4.62
N LEU A 138 0.06 7.95 -3.47
CA LEU A 138 -0.25 9.36 -3.28
C LEU A 138 0.58 9.88 -2.11
N ASP A 139 1.19 11.04 -2.28
CA ASP A 139 1.93 11.74 -1.23
C ASP A 139 1.87 13.25 -1.49
N ASN A 140 2.46 14.05 -0.61
CA ASN A 140 2.49 15.49 -0.80
C ASN A 140 3.91 16.03 -0.95
N TRP A 141 4.11 16.89 -1.94
CA TRP A 141 5.30 17.69 -2.18
C TRP A 141 5.08 19.12 -1.65
N GLY A 142 5.48 19.33 -0.41
CA GLY A 142 5.03 20.53 0.31
C GLY A 142 3.52 20.49 0.51
N GLU A 143 2.80 21.42 -0.08
CA GLU A 143 1.33 21.45 -0.06
C GLU A 143 0.67 20.83 -1.29
N TYR A 144 1.45 20.55 -2.35
CA TYR A 144 0.94 19.98 -3.59
C TYR A 144 0.83 18.44 -3.51
N LEU A 145 -0.19 17.89 -4.14
CA LEU A 145 -0.35 16.45 -4.27
C LEU A 145 0.60 15.92 -5.35
N VAL A 146 1.34 14.85 -5.05
CA VAL A 146 2.03 14.04 -6.04
C VAL A 146 1.42 12.64 -6.09
N ALA A 147 1.27 12.10 -7.28
CA ALA A 147 0.55 10.87 -7.53
C ALA A 147 1.23 10.00 -8.61
N CYS A 148 1.12 8.69 -8.45
CA CYS A 148 1.52 7.71 -9.46
C CYS A 148 0.49 6.58 -9.50
N ASN A 149 0.05 6.24 -10.70
CA ASN A 149 -0.84 5.13 -10.99
C ASN A 149 -0.03 3.97 -11.57
N THR A 150 -0.29 2.75 -11.14
CA THR A 150 0.46 1.55 -11.56
C THR A 150 0.32 1.21 -13.04
N ASP A 151 -0.77 1.59 -13.70
CA ASP A 151 -0.97 1.34 -15.14
C ASP A 151 -0.35 2.42 -16.02
N ASP A 152 -0.50 3.67 -15.63
CA ASP A 152 0.04 4.83 -16.35
C ASP A 152 1.56 4.97 -16.10
N GLY A 153 1.98 4.80 -14.85
CA GLY A 153 3.39 4.90 -14.43
C GLY A 153 4.01 6.29 -14.56
N ARG A 154 3.23 7.33 -14.89
CA ARG A 154 3.69 8.73 -14.88
C ARG A 154 3.65 9.29 -13.44
N LEU A 155 4.57 10.19 -13.12
CA LEU A 155 4.51 10.99 -11.89
C LEU A 155 3.73 12.27 -12.18
N LEU A 156 2.69 12.48 -11.41
CA LEU A 156 1.76 13.60 -11.56
C LEU A 156 1.90 14.56 -10.38
N GLU A 157 1.71 15.86 -10.61
CA GLU A 157 1.59 16.90 -9.58
C GLU A 157 0.28 17.67 -9.76
N TRP A 158 -0.42 17.91 -8.66
CA TRP A 158 -1.59 18.77 -8.63
C TRP A 158 -1.40 19.91 -7.62
N GLN A 159 -1.59 21.15 -8.06
CA GLN A 159 -1.24 22.38 -7.35
C GLN A 159 -2.44 23.07 -6.66
N LEU A 160 -3.32 22.29 -6.02
CA LEU A 160 -4.47 22.75 -5.20
C LEU A 160 -5.51 23.59 -5.96
N ASN A 161 -5.48 23.60 -7.30
CA ASN A 161 -6.44 24.33 -8.12
C ASN A 161 -7.48 23.35 -8.68
N THR A 162 -8.70 23.37 -8.12
CA THR A 162 -9.80 22.49 -8.54
C THR A 162 -10.32 22.72 -9.96
N GLY A 163 -9.91 23.82 -10.60
CA GLY A 163 -10.20 24.12 -12.01
C GLY A 163 -9.17 23.57 -12.99
N THR A 164 -8.11 22.92 -12.52
CA THR A 164 -7.04 22.37 -13.36
C THR A 164 -6.74 20.92 -12.96
N ASN A 165 -6.46 20.11 -13.97
CA ASN A 165 -6.08 18.71 -13.77
C ASN A 165 -4.62 18.61 -13.31
N ALA A 166 -4.27 17.48 -12.70
CA ALA A 166 -2.89 17.15 -12.38
C ALA A 166 -2.06 17.07 -13.67
N ALA A 167 -0.84 17.59 -13.58
CA ALA A 167 0.10 17.63 -14.70
C ALA A 167 1.24 16.63 -14.48
N VAL A 168 1.81 16.11 -15.57
CA VAL A 168 3.00 15.26 -15.50
C VAL A 168 4.18 16.09 -15.02
N ILE A 169 4.93 15.58 -14.04
CA ILE A 169 6.16 16.22 -13.55
C ILE A 169 7.21 16.19 -14.67
N ALA A 170 7.73 17.36 -15.01
CA ALA A 170 8.69 17.50 -16.09
C ALA A 170 9.96 16.68 -15.85
N ASN A 171 10.48 16.03 -16.89
CA ASN A 171 11.69 15.20 -16.90
C ASN A 171 11.66 14.00 -15.91
N ALA A 172 10.55 13.75 -15.22
CA ALA A 172 10.40 12.60 -14.35
C ALA A 172 10.47 11.29 -15.17
N PRO A 173 11.01 10.21 -14.61
CA PRO A 173 10.99 8.92 -15.28
C PRO A 173 9.54 8.45 -15.49
N THR A 174 9.34 7.67 -16.53
CA THR A 174 8.05 7.04 -16.86
C THR A 174 8.05 5.56 -16.46
N SER A 175 6.91 4.89 -16.59
CA SER A 175 6.76 3.47 -16.27
C SER A 175 7.20 3.14 -14.83
N ASN A 176 6.79 3.99 -13.88
CA ASN A 176 7.02 3.77 -12.47
C ASN A 176 5.91 2.90 -11.87
N SER A 177 6.21 2.18 -10.82
CA SER A 177 5.22 1.37 -10.11
C SER A 177 4.58 2.08 -8.92
N SER A 178 5.31 2.99 -8.29
CA SER A 178 4.83 3.82 -7.17
C SER A 178 5.77 4.99 -6.91
N LEU A 179 5.40 5.86 -5.97
CA LEU A 179 6.23 6.97 -5.51
C LEU A 179 6.15 7.12 -3.99
N ILE A 180 7.12 7.85 -3.43
CA ILE A 180 7.08 8.41 -2.08
C ILE A 180 7.90 9.69 -2.04
N VAL A 181 7.50 10.65 -1.20
CA VAL A 181 8.31 11.82 -0.85
C VAL A 181 9.09 11.51 0.42
N THR A 182 10.40 11.70 0.44
CA THR A 182 11.24 11.47 1.63
C THR A 182 11.16 12.67 2.60
N GLU A 183 11.64 12.48 3.82
CA GLU A 183 11.69 13.55 4.83
C GLU A 183 12.55 14.73 4.38
N GLU A 184 13.63 14.46 3.61
CA GLU A 184 14.54 15.47 3.09
C GLU A 184 14.03 16.18 1.82
N ARG A 185 12.80 15.85 1.40
CA ARG A 185 12.13 16.42 0.21
C ARG A 185 12.78 16.04 -1.11
N PHE A 186 12.91 14.73 -1.30
CA PHE A 186 13.11 14.09 -2.61
C PHE A 186 11.85 13.30 -2.97
N ILE A 187 11.53 13.19 -4.23
CA ILE A 187 10.55 12.21 -4.72
C ILE A 187 11.31 10.98 -5.15
N PHE A 188 11.02 9.84 -4.55
CA PHE A 188 11.47 8.53 -5.04
C PHE A 188 10.46 7.98 -6.04
N ALA A 189 10.89 7.72 -7.26
CA ALA A 189 10.18 6.95 -8.27
C ALA A 189 10.59 5.49 -8.15
N LEU A 190 9.68 4.63 -7.78
CA LEU A 190 9.92 3.21 -7.52
C LEU A 190 9.56 2.37 -8.75
N GLY A 191 10.36 1.35 -9.05
CA GLY A 191 10.21 0.58 -10.30
C GLY A 191 10.49 1.41 -11.54
N SER A 192 11.36 2.40 -11.41
CA SER A 192 11.58 3.48 -12.36
C SER A 192 12.03 3.00 -13.73
N GLY A 193 11.44 3.58 -14.80
CA GLY A 193 11.77 3.24 -16.19
C GLY A 193 11.37 1.82 -16.58
N GLY A 194 10.43 1.19 -15.86
CA GLY A 194 10.04 -0.20 -16.08
C GLY A 194 11.02 -1.24 -15.52
N ASN A 195 12.09 -0.82 -14.83
CA ASN A 195 12.96 -1.75 -14.10
C ASN A 195 12.42 -1.94 -12.68
N PRO A 196 11.89 -3.13 -12.33
CA PRO A 196 11.19 -3.37 -11.07
C PRO A 196 12.06 -3.21 -9.82
N ARG A 197 13.39 -3.16 -9.97
CA ARG A 197 14.35 -3.01 -8.86
C ARG A 197 14.97 -1.63 -8.78
N LYS A 198 14.64 -0.74 -9.73
CA LYS A 198 15.26 0.58 -9.83
C LYS A 198 14.48 1.62 -9.03
N ILE A 199 15.22 2.45 -8.31
CA ILE A 199 14.72 3.67 -7.67
C ILE A 199 15.44 4.83 -8.34
N SER A 200 14.69 5.85 -8.78
CA SER A 200 15.25 7.13 -9.22
C SER A 200 14.71 8.21 -8.29
N TRP A 201 15.53 9.22 -8.00
CA TRP A 201 15.09 10.36 -7.19
C TRP A 201 15.45 11.68 -7.86
N CYS A 202 14.57 12.68 -7.67
CA CYS A 202 14.78 14.04 -8.13
C CYS A 202 15.89 14.73 -7.33
N ASP A 203 16.24 15.94 -7.72
CA ASP A 203 17.06 16.81 -6.89
C ASP A 203 16.30 17.29 -5.65
N ARG A 204 17.03 17.63 -4.61
CA ARG A 204 16.45 18.13 -3.35
C ARG A 204 15.68 19.42 -3.59
N GLU A 205 14.44 19.47 -3.11
CA GLU A 205 13.53 20.62 -3.27
C GLU A 205 13.21 20.99 -4.75
N ASN A 206 13.61 20.14 -5.72
CA ASN A 206 13.36 20.36 -7.14
C ASN A 206 12.90 19.08 -7.83
N ASN A 207 11.58 18.91 -7.96
CA ASN A 207 10.97 17.72 -8.54
C ASN A 207 11.02 17.66 -10.08
N THR A 208 11.62 18.66 -10.74
CA THR A 208 11.76 18.69 -12.21
C THR A 208 13.16 18.29 -12.69
N LEU A 209 14.12 18.09 -11.78
CA LEU A 209 15.49 17.73 -12.08
C LEU A 209 15.79 16.30 -11.64
N TRP A 210 15.90 15.40 -12.61
CA TRP A 210 16.02 13.95 -12.39
C TRP A 210 17.33 13.36 -12.92
N THR A 211 18.11 14.14 -13.65
CA THR A 211 19.40 13.70 -14.20
C THR A 211 20.51 13.97 -13.23
N ALA A 212 21.22 12.93 -12.80
CA ALA A 212 22.37 13.06 -11.91
C ALA A 212 23.47 13.90 -12.52
N ALA A 213 24.00 14.86 -11.76
CA ALA A 213 25.11 15.75 -12.15
C ALA A 213 25.93 16.12 -10.90
N ALA A 214 27.18 16.56 -11.11
CA ALA A 214 28.03 16.99 -9.99
C ALA A 214 27.49 18.21 -9.21
N THR A 215 26.51 18.91 -9.76
CA THR A 215 25.93 20.14 -9.20
C THR A 215 24.55 19.92 -8.54
N ASN A 216 24.03 18.70 -8.53
CA ASN A 216 22.73 18.36 -7.94
C ASN A 216 22.82 17.07 -7.12
N GLU A 217 21.72 16.75 -6.44
CA GLU A 217 21.61 15.54 -5.62
C GLU A 217 20.68 14.48 -6.26
N ALA A 218 20.24 14.69 -7.53
CA ALA A 218 19.46 13.69 -8.26
C ALA A 218 20.29 12.43 -8.51
N GLY A 219 19.62 11.28 -8.54
CA GLY A 219 20.32 10.01 -8.77
C GLY A 219 19.39 8.84 -8.97
N ASP A 220 20.00 7.68 -9.10
CA ASP A 220 19.29 6.42 -9.21
C ASP A 220 20.14 5.25 -8.66
N ILE A 221 19.47 4.17 -8.31
CA ILE A 221 20.08 2.93 -7.89
C ILE A 221 19.22 1.73 -8.31
N GLU A 222 19.86 0.62 -8.60
CA GLU A 222 19.22 -0.67 -8.74
C GLU A 222 19.49 -1.51 -7.49
N LEU A 223 18.43 -1.88 -6.76
CA LEU A 223 18.56 -2.69 -5.56
C LEU A 223 19.06 -4.10 -5.88
N GLN A 224 19.93 -4.60 -5.02
CA GLN A 224 20.46 -5.97 -5.13
C GLN A 224 19.48 -6.96 -4.49
N THR A 225 18.37 -7.19 -5.19
CA THR A 225 17.30 -8.11 -4.80
C THR A 225 16.91 -9.01 -5.97
N SER A 226 16.29 -10.16 -5.68
CA SER A 226 15.65 -11.01 -6.69
C SER A 226 14.19 -10.63 -6.96
N GLY A 227 13.62 -9.76 -6.13
CA GLY A 227 12.24 -9.33 -6.18
C GLY A 227 12.03 -8.01 -6.91
N GLN A 228 10.79 -7.55 -6.91
CA GLN A 228 10.37 -6.23 -7.39
C GLN A 228 10.02 -5.31 -6.21
N ILE A 229 10.25 -4.01 -6.36
CA ILE A 229 9.88 -3.03 -5.36
C ILE A 229 8.35 -2.90 -5.34
N MET A 230 7.77 -3.10 -4.16
CA MET A 230 6.33 -3.00 -3.94
C MET A 230 5.95 -1.61 -3.45
N LEU A 231 6.55 -1.16 -2.37
CA LEU A 231 6.24 0.12 -1.74
C LEU A 231 7.44 0.67 -0.98
N ALA A 232 7.35 1.95 -0.62
CA ALA A 232 8.21 2.55 0.38
C ALA A 232 7.37 3.33 1.41
N THR A 233 7.90 3.48 2.62
CA THR A 233 7.28 4.25 3.70
C THR A 233 8.33 4.95 4.54
N ARG A 234 8.02 6.15 5.02
CA ARG A 234 8.90 6.92 5.92
C ARG A 234 8.85 6.32 7.31
N THR A 235 9.98 6.23 7.98
CA THR A 235 10.04 5.82 9.39
C THR A 235 11.33 6.26 10.06
N LYS A 236 11.24 6.88 11.22
CA LYS A 236 12.37 7.20 12.12
C LYS A 236 13.64 7.74 11.43
N GLY A 237 13.49 8.74 10.55
CA GLY A 237 14.62 9.38 9.85
C GLY A 237 15.24 8.54 8.74
N GLN A 238 14.49 7.60 8.19
CA GLN A 238 14.87 6.77 7.04
C GLN A 238 13.63 6.37 6.24
N THR A 239 13.83 5.92 5.02
CA THR A 239 12.76 5.37 4.18
C THR A 239 12.93 3.85 4.13
N LEU A 240 11.92 3.12 4.61
CA LEU A 240 11.83 1.66 4.45
C LEU A 240 11.26 1.35 3.06
N ILE A 241 11.96 0.51 2.32
CA ILE A 241 11.59 0.06 0.98
C ILE A 241 11.34 -1.44 1.04
N LEU A 242 10.13 -1.85 0.70
CA LEU A 242 9.73 -3.25 0.70
C LEU A 242 9.65 -3.76 -0.75
N THR A 243 10.32 -4.88 -0.98
CA THR A 243 10.13 -5.67 -2.20
C THR A 243 9.13 -6.81 -1.92
N ASP A 244 8.81 -7.60 -2.90
CA ASP A 244 8.01 -8.82 -2.72
C ASP A 244 8.80 -9.98 -2.06
N VAL A 245 10.11 -9.78 -1.79
CA VAL A 245 11.00 -10.80 -1.19
C VAL A 245 11.68 -10.32 0.09
N ASP A 246 12.17 -9.09 0.11
CA ASP A 246 13.04 -8.56 1.16
C ASP A 246 12.71 -7.10 1.53
N ALA A 247 13.38 -6.59 2.56
CA ALA A 247 13.23 -5.22 3.05
C ALA A 247 14.57 -4.50 3.03
N HIS A 248 14.56 -3.25 2.56
CA HIS A 248 15.70 -2.36 2.49
C HIS A 248 15.41 -1.04 3.19
N THR A 249 16.43 -0.35 3.65
CA THR A 249 16.33 1.03 4.12
C THR A 249 17.15 1.96 3.25
N ALA A 250 16.64 3.15 3.00
CA ALA A 250 17.36 4.26 2.42
C ALA A 250 17.56 5.32 3.49
N ARG A 251 18.82 5.73 3.72
CA ARG A 251 19.20 6.78 4.65
C ARG A 251 19.90 7.90 3.91
N TYR A 252 19.47 9.13 4.13
CA TYR A 252 20.15 10.29 3.59
C TYR A 252 21.53 10.46 4.24
N GLN A 253 22.56 10.58 3.40
CA GLN A 253 23.96 10.74 3.83
C GLN A 253 24.56 12.07 3.39
N GLY A 254 23.84 12.81 2.54
CA GLY A 254 24.35 14.01 1.92
C GLY A 254 25.35 13.77 0.78
N PRO A 255 25.72 14.83 0.05
CA PRO A 255 26.67 14.73 -1.05
C PRO A 255 28.04 14.20 -0.58
N PRO A 256 28.76 13.41 -1.40
CA PRO A 256 28.43 13.06 -2.80
C PRO A 256 27.54 11.83 -2.97
N TYR A 257 27.27 11.08 -1.91
CA TYR A 257 26.57 9.78 -1.99
C TYR A 257 25.04 9.89 -1.95
N VAL A 258 24.50 11.00 -1.46
CA VAL A 258 23.08 11.35 -1.30
C VAL A 258 22.35 10.35 -0.42
N TYR A 259 22.17 9.10 -0.87
CA TYR A 259 21.51 8.03 -0.11
C TYR A 259 22.39 6.79 0.03
N GLY A 260 22.40 6.20 1.22
CA GLY A 260 22.92 4.85 1.48
C GLY A 260 21.76 3.86 1.58
N PHE A 261 21.89 2.74 0.87
CA PHE A 261 20.88 1.67 0.86
C PHE A 261 21.41 0.42 1.56
N GLU A 262 20.63 -0.14 2.47
CA GLU A 262 20.98 -1.33 3.22
C GLU A 262 19.83 -2.32 3.26
N ARG A 263 20.09 -3.61 3.08
CA ARG A 263 19.10 -4.66 3.25
C ARG A 263 18.99 -5.02 4.74
N VAL A 264 17.79 -4.87 5.31
CA VAL A 264 17.49 -5.06 6.73
C VAL A 264 16.66 -6.31 7.03
N GLY A 265 16.08 -6.94 6.02
CA GLY A 265 15.29 -8.16 6.17
C GLY A 265 15.31 -9.03 4.94
N THR A 266 15.18 -10.35 5.13
CA THR A 266 15.08 -11.36 4.06
C THR A 266 13.86 -12.22 4.28
N SER A 267 13.24 -12.71 3.20
CA SER A 267 12.02 -13.53 3.24
C SER A 267 10.85 -12.88 3.99
N CYS A 268 10.79 -11.56 3.95
CA CYS A 268 9.77 -10.72 4.60
C CYS A 268 9.07 -9.78 3.62
N GLY A 269 9.00 -10.15 2.35
CA GLY A 269 8.45 -9.34 1.29
C GLY A 269 7.01 -8.92 1.51
N ALA A 270 6.63 -7.77 0.95
CA ALA A 270 5.28 -7.22 0.99
C ALA A 270 4.35 -7.91 -0.01
N ILE A 271 3.10 -8.15 0.38
CA ILE A 271 2.11 -8.83 -0.48
C ILE A 271 1.47 -7.87 -1.49
N SER A 272 1.39 -6.57 -1.18
CA SER A 272 0.80 -5.54 -2.04
C SER A 272 1.52 -4.20 -1.90
N ARG A 273 1.17 -3.25 -2.77
CA ARG A 273 1.75 -1.90 -2.73
C ARG A 273 1.20 -1.02 -1.62
N ARG A 274 0.18 -1.48 -0.89
CA ARG A 274 -0.51 -0.72 0.17
C ARG A 274 -0.66 -1.53 1.47
N CYS A 275 0.07 -2.62 1.64
CA CYS A 275 -0.05 -3.52 2.77
C CYS A 275 0.75 -3.09 4.02
N ALA A 276 1.39 -1.93 4.00
CA ALA A 276 2.18 -1.41 5.12
C ALA A 276 1.52 -0.20 5.78
N ALA A 277 1.63 -0.12 7.10
CA ALA A 277 1.20 1.00 7.91
C ALA A 277 2.32 1.43 8.87
N ASP A 278 2.64 2.73 8.86
CA ASP A 278 3.58 3.33 9.80
C ASP A 278 2.87 3.74 11.09
N VAL A 279 3.47 3.42 12.22
CA VAL A 279 3.02 3.75 13.56
C VAL A 279 4.20 4.18 14.45
N ASP A 280 3.93 4.72 15.62
CA ASP A 280 4.95 5.24 16.55
C ASP A 280 6.05 4.22 16.89
N VAL A 281 5.70 2.93 16.97
CA VAL A 281 6.63 1.86 17.32
C VAL A 281 7.44 1.34 16.14
N GLY A 282 6.95 1.53 14.90
CA GLY A 282 7.61 1.08 13.67
C GLY A 282 6.65 0.89 12.52
N VAL A 283 7.07 0.19 11.48
CA VAL A 283 6.26 -0.12 10.31
C VAL A 283 5.79 -1.56 10.37
N PHE A 284 4.50 -1.76 10.18
CA PHE A 284 3.87 -3.08 10.12
C PHE A 284 3.41 -3.38 8.71
N TRP A 285 3.61 -4.60 8.21
CA TRP A 285 3.09 -5.00 6.90
C TRP A 285 2.67 -6.46 6.84
N MET A 286 1.80 -6.74 5.88
CA MET A 286 1.40 -8.09 5.52
C MET A 286 2.30 -8.60 4.40
N GLY A 287 2.95 -9.72 4.61
CA GLY A 287 3.74 -10.41 3.60
C GLY A 287 2.99 -11.59 2.99
N GLN A 288 3.67 -12.32 2.10
CA GLN A 288 3.13 -13.49 1.43
C GLN A 288 2.80 -14.66 2.38
N ARG A 289 3.47 -14.73 3.54
CA ARG A 289 3.39 -15.87 4.46
C ARG A 289 3.19 -15.49 5.91
N GLY A 290 2.98 -14.22 6.22
CA GLY A 290 2.86 -13.77 7.60
C GLY A 290 2.84 -12.26 7.70
N PHE A 291 2.88 -11.78 8.92
CA PHE A 291 2.90 -10.37 9.25
C PHE A 291 4.26 -10.02 9.83
N TYR A 292 4.76 -8.85 9.50
CA TYR A 292 6.10 -8.39 9.87
C TYR A 292 6.05 -7.00 10.46
N MET A 293 7.06 -6.69 11.24
CA MET A 293 7.30 -5.37 11.82
C MET A 293 8.76 -4.98 11.65
N PHE A 294 9.00 -3.73 11.28
CA PHE A 294 10.31 -3.08 11.33
C PHE A 294 10.33 -2.04 12.45
N ASP A 295 11.20 -2.22 13.43
CA ASP A 295 11.31 -1.37 14.63
C ASP A 295 12.19 -0.11 14.43
N GLY A 296 12.75 0.07 13.23
CA GLY A 296 13.74 1.07 12.87
C GLY A 296 15.16 0.51 12.75
N ASN A 297 15.37 -0.77 13.10
CA ASN A 297 16.67 -1.42 13.12
C ASN A 297 16.63 -2.83 12.52
N SER A 298 15.63 -3.62 12.89
CA SER A 298 15.48 -5.02 12.46
C SER A 298 14.05 -5.34 12.05
N VAL A 299 13.92 -6.33 11.18
CA VAL A 299 12.64 -6.90 10.80
C VAL A 299 12.34 -8.10 11.68
N ASN A 300 11.15 -8.11 12.28
CA ASN A 300 10.66 -9.20 13.12
C ASN A 300 9.33 -9.72 12.56
N GLU A 301 9.16 -11.03 12.56
CA GLU A 301 7.87 -11.65 12.26
C GLU A 301 6.94 -11.53 13.47
N LEU A 302 5.68 -11.17 13.20
CA LEU A 302 4.66 -11.04 14.23
C LEU A 302 3.97 -12.40 14.46
N PRO A 303 3.78 -12.79 15.73
CA PRO A 303 2.97 -13.96 16.03
C PRO A 303 1.52 -13.72 15.58
N CYS A 304 0.97 -14.63 14.81
CA CYS A 304 -0.39 -14.52 14.29
C CYS A 304 -1.22 -15.76 14.68
N GLU A 305 -2.18 -15.58 15.54
CA GLU A 305 -3.07 -16.65 16.02
C GLU A 305 -4.25 -16.93 15.08
N VAL A 306 -4.38 -16.13 14.00
CA VAL A 306 -5.40 -16.28 12.94
C VAL A 306 -4.79 -16.49 11.56
N HIS A 307 -3.50 -16.83 11.51
CA HIS A 307 -2.73 -17.00 10.29
C HIS A 307 -3.40 -17.92 9.27
N ASP A 308 -3.70 -19.16 9.69
CA ASP A 308 -4.25 -20.18 8.79
C ASP A 308 -5.61 -19.75 8.22
N TYR A 309 -6.41 -19.07 9.03
CA TYR A 309 -7.71 -18.55 8.58
C TYR A 309 -7.55 -17.46 7.53
N VAL A 310 -6.71 -16.46 7.78
CA VAL A 310 -6.54 -15.32 6.86
C VAL A 310 -5.95 -15.78 5.53
N PHE A 311 -4.86 -16.54 5.56
CA PHE A 311 -4.15 -16.93 4.33
C PHE A 311 -4.85 -18.06 3.54
N SER A 312 -5.73 -18.86 4.17
CA SER A 312 -6.57 -19.82 3.45
C SER A 312 -7.84 -19.20 2.87
N ASP A 313 -8.36 -18.13 3.47
CA ASP A 313 -9.58 -17.43 3.04
C ASP A 313 -9.31 -16.36 1.98
N MET A 314 -8.07 -15.90 1.85
CA MET A 314 -7.71 -14.78 0.99
C MET A 314 -7.79 -15.11 -0.49
N ASN A 315 -8.41 -14.21 -1.28
CA ASN A 315 -8.34 -14.26 -2.75
C ASN A 315 -6.96 -13.79 -3.22
N THR A 316 -6.07 -14.73 -3.51
CA THR A 316 -4.70 -14.46 -3.95
C THR A 316 -4.64 -13.78 -5.31
N ALA A 317 -5.66 -13.92 -6.17
CA ALA A 317 -5.74 -13.22 -7.44
C ALA A 317 -5.92 -11.70 -7.22
N GLN A 318 -6.62 -11.29 -6.17
CA GLN A 318 -6.87 -9.88 -5.84
C GLN A 318 -5.94 -9.32 -4.75
N GLN A 319 -4.80 -9.95 -4.51
CA GLN A 319 -3.85 -9.54 -3.46
C GLN A 319 -3.34 -8.09 -3.61
N SER A 320 -3.29 -7.54 -4.83
CA SER A 320 -2.90 -6.15 -5.09
C SER A 320 -3.81 -5.12 -4.42
N LYS A 321 -5.06 -5.50 -4.08
CA LYS A 321 -6.04 -4.66 -3.39
C LYS A 321 -5.87 -4.62 -1.87
N ILE A 322 -5.01 -5.46 -1.29
CA ILE A 322 -4.77 -5.48 0.15
C ILE A 322 -4.26 -4.11 0.60
N TRP A 323 -4.92 -3.58 1.63
CA TRP A 323 -4.66 -2.26 2.16
C TRP A 323 -4.45 -2.30 3.68
N ALA A 324 -3.40 -1.65 4.16
CA ALA A 324 -3.16 -1.45 5.58
C ALA A 324 -3.41 0.00 6.00
N PHE A 325 -3.87 0.19 7.22
CA PHE A 325 -3.94 1.51 7.83
C PHE A 325 -3.76 1.44 9.35
N ASN A 326 -3.27 2.55 9.90
CA ASN A 326 -3.12 2.74 11.34
C ASN A 326 -4.43 3.30 11.93
N ASN A 327 -5.04 2.56 12.85
CA ASN A 327 -6.12 3.02 13.70
C ASN A 327 -5.56 3.52 15.04
N GLY A 328 -4.82 4.63 15.00
CA GLY A 328 -4.04 5.15 16.13
C GLY A 328 -4.87 5.48 17.37
N GLN A 329 -6.17 5.80 17.22
CA GLN A 329 -7.10 5.99 18.34
C GLN A 329 -7.20 4.77 19.27
N PHE A 330 -7.07 3.57 18.69
CA PHE A 330 -7.21 2.31 19.42
C PHE A 330 -5.90 1.54 19.52
N GLY A 331 -4.81 2.00 18.86
CA GLY A 331 -3.53 1.33 18.85
C GLY A 331 -3.53 0.05 18.01
N GLU A 332 -4.26 0.07 16.92
CA GLU A 332 -4.45 -1.08 16.05
C GLU A 332 -3.91 -0.82 14.65
N VAL A 333 -3.29 -1.81 14.03
CA VAL A 333 -3.05 -1.85 12.57
C VAL A 333 -4.05 -2.80 11.95
N TRP A 334 -4.70 -2.36 10.89
CA TRP A 334 -5.71 -3.13 10.16
C TRP A 334 -5.23 -3.44 8.76
N TRP A 335 -5.42 -4.68 8.33
CA TRP A 335 -5.25 -5.09 6.94
C TRP A 335 -6.60 -5.50 6.39
N LEU A 336 -7.00 -4.83 5.32
CA LEU A 336 -8.22 -5.12 4.56
C LEU A 336 -7.86 -6.02 3.40
N TYR A 337 -8.65 -7.07 3.14
CA TYR A 337 -8.39 -8.03 2.06
C TYR A 337 -9.68 -8.56 1.44
N CYS A 338 -9.56 -9.16 0.26
CA CYS A 338 -10.66 -9.84 -0.43
C CYS A 338 -10.69 -11.30 0.02
N SER A 339 -11.84 -11.81 0.47
CA SER A 339 -12.01 -13.24 0.76
C SER A 339 -12.12 -14.08 -0.50
N GLY A 340 -11.97 -15.38 -0.40
CA GLY A 340 -11.87 -16.40 -1.45
C GLY A 340 -12.46 -16.07 -2.83
N ASP A 341 -13.75 -15.82 -2.90
CA ASP A 341 -14.47 -15.54 -4.16
C ASP A 341 -14.79 -14.04 -4.36
N SER A 342 -14.40 -13.17 -3.43
CA SER A 342 -14.69 -11.75 -3.52
C SER A 342 -13.70 -11.03 -4.43
N LEU A 343 -14.21 -10.19 -5.33
CA LEU A 343 -13.41 -9.29 -6.14
C LEU A 343 -13.10 -7.98 -5.41
N GLU A 344 -13.88 -7.62 -4.37
CA GLU A 344 -13.71 -6.41 -3.58
C GLU A 344 -13.37 -6.74 -2.13
N ILE A 345 -12.79 -5.77 -1.42
CA ILE A 345 -12.45 -5.88 0.00
C ILE A 345 -13.72 -6.10 0.82
N ASP A 346 -13.80 -7.23 1.52
CA ASP A 346 -14.92 -7.64 2.35
C ASP A 346 -14.51 -8.17 3.73
N ARG A 347 -13.21 -8.32 3.97
CA ARG A 347 -12.63 -8.82 5.22
C ARG A 347 -11.55 -7.91 5.76
N TYR A 348 -11.29 -8.05 7.05
CA TYR A 348 -10.14 -7.42 7.69
C TYR A 348 -9.54 -8.31 8.78
N VAL A 349 -8.26 -8.09 9.05
CA VAL A 349 -7.56 -8.57 10.23
C VAL A 349 -6.94 -7.37 10.94
N ALA A 350 -7.01 -7.34 12.27
CA ALA A 350 -6.47 -6.27 13.08
C ALA A 350 -5.45 -6.81 14.09
N PHE A 351 -4.36 -6.08 14.25
CA PHE A 351 -3.33 -6.34 15.25
C PHE A 351 -3.29 -5.19 16.26
N ASP A 352 -3.41 -5.51 17.53
CA ASP A 352 -3.25 -4.56 18.63
C ASP A 352 -1.77 -4.49 19.00
N TYR A 353 -1.16 -3.29 18.85
CA TYR A 353 0.28 -3.08 19.08
C TYR A 353 0.57 -2.32 20.39
N LYS A 354 -0.46 -2.03 21.24
CA LYS A 354 -0.33 -1.35 22.53
C LYS A 354 -0.48 -2.27 23.71
#